data_5cad33c70b9971b1f57b28352bf96544
#
_entry.id   5cad33c70b9971b1f57b28352bf96544
#
_cell.length_a   1.000
_cell.length_b   1.000
_cell.length_c   1.000
_cell.angle_alpha   90.00
_cell.angle_beta   90.00
_cell.angle_gamma   90.00
#
_symmetry.space_group_name_H-M   'P 1'
#
loop_
_entity.id
_entity.type
_entity.pdbx_description
1 polymer ?
#
loop_
_entity_poly.entity_id
_entity_poly.type
_entity_poly.pdbx_seq_one_letter_code
_entity_poly.pdbx_strand_id
1 'polypeptide(L)'
;MLLTAHRPTIERALYADMTQIARFSAHLLHRPLRSYQYEVAAAIVDSVLRAKGLTFAVMMSRQAGKNETSAHVEAFLLNYFRRRGGNIVKVSPTFKPQTINSLLRLQALYEASDLPAAEGQHGYMLAVGRARCSFYSGAPGANVVGATADLLLEADEAQDLDPVKWNKEFRPMGASTNVTSVLWGTAWTADTLLAETVRALRRQEQTDGQRRVFVVPWPRVAQEVPAYGAYVRAEIARLGPGHPLVRTQYELEEIEARGGMFKPATRVLMQGEHPRARTPQGPGPYLLTLDVAGEAEDQTEGALLRATEPRRDSTALTVFRVGFLKSGLPVFSVLDRYYWTGTPHHELLPAIVRLAELWRPEQLIVDATGIGAGLTSFLRAELGSRVVPFVFTSESKSRLGWDLLALCTSGRFRDHAPDDSAEYAQFWREVAAADYEVVDTPSRRMRWGVADPRVHDDLLISAALVAAAQGLAPRHEPAVIEATDPLSAFSGQLSAVSA
;
A
#
# COMPACT_ATOMS: atom_id res chain seq x y z
N MET A 1 -52.82 -26.28 29.99
CA MET A 1 -52.35 -27.20 28.96
C MET A 1 -51.78 -26.49 27.73
N LEU A 2 -51.20 -25.27 27.86
CA LEU A 2 -50.69 -24.46 26.76
C LEU A 2 -49.16 -24.23 26.80
N LEU A 3 -48.46 -24.74 27.82
CA LEU A 3 -47.01 -24.50 28.01
C LEU A 3 -46.08 -25.62 27.49
N THR A 4 -46.65 -26.77 27.10
CA THR A 4 -45.83 -27.95 26.68
C THR A 4 -45.57 -28.06 25.19
N ALA A 5 -46.32 -27.36 24.34
CA ALA A 5 -46.14 -27.44 22.89
C ALA A 5 -45.06 -26.48 22.37
N HIS A 6 -44.64 -25.47 23.13
CA HIS A 6 -43.62 -24.44 22.70
C HIS A 6 -42.16 -24.82 23.04
N ARG A 7 -41.96 -25.74 24.02
CA ARG A 7 -40.61 -26.12 24.49
C ARG A 7 -39.71 -26.71 23.37
N PRO A 8 -40.16 -27.69 22.58
CA PRO A 8 -39.29 -28.25 21.52
C PRO A 8 -38.98 -27.27 20.38
N THR A 9 -39.81 -26.27 20.15
CA THR A 9 -39.59 -25.24 19.12
C THR A 9 -38.54 -24.21 19.59
N ILE A 10 -38.59 -23.82 20.87
CA ILE A 10 -37.61 -22.91 21.49
C ILE A 10 -36.25 -23.61 21.58
N GLU A 11 -36.21 -24.88 22.02
CA GLU A 11 -34.96 -25.64 22.09
C GLU A 11 -34.33 -25.87 20.71
N ARG A 12 -35.11 -26.09 19.64
CA ARG A 12 -34.63 -26.19 18.26
C ARG A 12 -34.09 -24.85 17.75
N ALA A 13 -34.76 -23.74 18.07
CA ALA A 13 -34.32 -22.40 17.70
C ALA A 13 -32.99 -22.05 18.38
N LEU A 14 -32.88 -22.27 19.69
CA LEU A 14 -31.64 -22.08 20.46
C LEU A 14 -30.51 -22.97 19.95
N TYR A 15 -30.81 -24.24 19.62
CA TYR A 15 -29.81 -25.13 19.02
C TYR A 15 -29.33 -24.64 17.67
N ALA A 16 -30.22 -24.13 16.82
CA ALA A 16 -29.85 -23.54 15.54
C ALA A 16 -29.01 -22.26 15.70
N ASP A 17 -29.32 -21.42 16.70
CA ASP A 17 -28.54 -20.20 17.01
C ASP A 17 -27.13 -20.57 17.50
N MET A 18 -26.98 -21.66 18.22
CA MET A 18 -25.68 -22.15 18.72
C MET A 18 -24.88 -22.98 17.70
N THR A 19 -25.47 -23.46 16.62
CA THR A 19 -24.84 -24.37 15.66
C THR A 19 -24.70 -23.79 14.26
N GLN A 20 -25.32 -22.65 13.96
CA GLN A 20 -25.27 -21.96 12.67
C GLN A 20 -24.66 -20.57 12.85
N ILE A 21 -23.47 -20.37 12.28
CA ILE A 21 -22.72 -19.13 12.49
C ILE A 21 -23.48 -17.86 12.10
N ALA A 22 -24.34 -17.90 11.08
CA ALA A 22 -25.15 -16.74 10.70
C ALA A 22 -26.12 -16.32 11.83
N ARG A 23 -26.81 -17.30 12.40
CA ARG A 23 -27.78 -17.07 13.50
C ARG A 23 -27.05 -16.72 14.79
N PHE A 24 -25.95 -17.40 15.06
CA PHE A 24 -25.06 -17.08 16.19
C PHE A 24 -24.60 -15.60 16.15
N SER A 25 -24.11 -15.16 15.00
CA SER A 25 -23.64 -13.78 14.80
C SER A 25 -24.77 -12.76 14.94
N ALA A 26 -25.94 -13.06 14.40
CA ALA A 26 -27.08 -12.13 14.45
C ALA A 26 -27.75 -12.05 15.83
N HIS A 27 -27.96 -13.20 16.49
CA HIS A 27 -28.80 -13.29 17.69
C HIS A 27 -27.98 -13.26 18.97
N LEU A 28 -26.78 -13.87 19.01
CA LEU A 28 -25.97 -13.95 20.22
C LEU A 28 -24.86 -12.90 20.28
N LEU A 29 -24.28 -12.54 19.13
CA LEU A 29 -23.28 -11.48 19.05
C LEU A 29 -23.90 -10.11 18.73
N HIS A 30 -25.18 -10.04 18.34
CA HIS A 30 -25.90 -8.83 17.91
C HIS A 30 -25.22 -8.11 16.74
N ARG A 31 -24.43 -8.82 15.95
CA ARG A 31 -23.64 -8.32 14.81
C ARG A 31 -23.77 -9.28 13.62
N PRO A 32 -24.80 -9.14 12.76
CA PRO A 32 -24.97 -10.02 11.62
C PRO A 32 -23.79 -9.89 10.65
N LEU A 33 -23.29 -11.03 10.17
CA LEU A 33 -22.28 -11.07 9.12
C LEU A 33 -22.87 -10.60 7.79
N ARG A 34 -22.09 -9.85 7.03
CA ARG A 34 -22.41 -9.54 5.63
C ARG A 34 -22.30 -10.79 4.78
N SER A 35 -22.93 -10.80 3.60
CA SER A 35 -23.01 -12.01 2.77
C SER A 35 -21.63 -12.57 2.43
N TYR A 36 -20.68 -11.73 2.06
CA TYR A 36 -19.31 -12.15 1.75
C TYR A 36 -18.51 -12.62 2.98
N GLN A 37 -18.81 -12.10 4.17
CA GLN A 37 -18.22 -12.57 5.43
C GLN A 37 -18.79 -13.92 5.82
N TYR A 38 -20.11 -14.10 5.67
CA TYR A 38 -20.79 -15.36 5.96
C TYR A 38 -20.27 -16.51 5.11
N GLU A 39 -20.07 -16.32 3.80
CA GLU A 39 -19.52 -17.36 2.93
C GLU A 39 -18.21 -17.94 3.47
N VAL A 40 -17.29 -17.06 3.87
CA VAL A 40 -15.99 -17.45 4.43
C VAL A 40 -16.16 -18.14 5.78
N ALA A 41 -16.89 -17.51 6.69
CA ALA A 41 -17.08 -18.01 8.04
C ALA A 41 -17.77 -19.39 8.05
N ALA A 42 -18.79 -19.58 7.20
CA ALA A 42 -19.50 -20.86 7.07
C ALA A 42 -18.60 -21.98 6.56
N ALA A 43 -17.73 -21.71 5.58
CA ALA A 43 -16.78 -22.69 5.05
C ALA A 43 -15.76 -23.14 6.11
N ILE A 44 -15.22 -22.19 6.88
CA ILE A 44 -14.25 -22.46 7.95
C ILE A 44 -14.92 -23.28 9.06
N VAL A 45 -16.08 -22.85 9.55
CA VAL A 45 -16.83 -23.54 10.59
C VAL A 45 -17.23 -24.96 10.16
N ASP A 46 -17.70 -25.14 8.92
CA ASP A 46 -18.03 -26.46 8.38
C ASP A 46 -16.80 -27.39 8.34
N SER A 47 -15.62 -26.86 7.99
CA SER A 47 -14.37 -27.63 8.02
C SER A 47 -14.00 -28.09 9.43
N VAL A 48 -14.12 -27.21 10.43
CA VAL A 48 -13.81 -27.52 11.83
C VAL A 48 -14.80 -28.51 12.39
N LEU A 49 -16.11 -28.26 12.25
CA LEU A 49 -17.17 -29.11 12.85
C LEU A 49 -17.20 -30.51 12.25
N ARG A 50 -16.84 -30.67 10.97
CA ARG A 50 -16.76 -31.94 10.29
C ARG A 50 -15.37 -32.58 10.25
N ALA A 51 -14.41 -31.96 10.96
CA ALA A 51 -13.02 -32.44 11.03
C ALA A 51 -12.38 -32.67 9.64
N LYS A 52 -12.65 -31.72 8.66
CA LYS A 52 -12.14 -31.87 7.30
C LYS A 52 -10.66 -31.54 7.18
N GLY A 53 -10.09 -30.76 8.12
CA GLY A 53 -8.69 -30.36 8.12
C GLY A 53 -8.29 -29.51 6.90
N LEU A 54 -9.21 -28.71 6.35
CA LEU A 54 -8.93 -27.89 5.17
C LEU A 54 -8.06 -26.69 5.52
N THR A 55 -7.25 -26.28 4.54
CA THR A 55 -6.57 -24.98 4.59
C THR A 55 -7.32 -24.01 3.69
N PHE A 56 -7.56 -22.80 4.18
CA PHE A 56 -8.19 -21.69 3.46
C PHE A 56 -7.24 -20.52 3.29
N ALA A 57 -7.33 -19.84 2.15
CA ALA A 57 -6.72 -18.53 1.93
C ALA A 57 -7.82 -17.50 1.68
N VAL A 58 -7.84 -16.45 2.47
CA VAL A 58 -8.88 -15.43 2.44
C VAL A 58 -8.25 -14.07 2.19
N MET A 59 -8.45 -13.54 1.00
CA MET A 59 -8.06 -12.18 0.65
C MET A 59 -9.28 -11.28 0.69
N MET A 60 -9.23 -10.27 1.53
CA MET A 60 -10.27 -9.23 1.61
C MET A 60 -9.63 -7.85 1.42
N SER A 61 -10.29 -6.99 0.67
CA SER A 61 -9.82 -5.61 0.52
C SER A 61 -9.67 -4.92 1.86
N ARG A 62 -8.77 -3.95 1.92
CA ARG A 62 -8.46 -3.22 3.15
C ARG A 62 -9.73 -2.68 3.80
N GLN A 63 -9.89 -2.91 5.11
CA GLN A 63 -11.07 -2.55 5.91
C GLN A 63 -12.41 -3.20 5.50
N ALA A 64 -12.38 -4.27 4.70
CA ALA A 64 -13.57 -5.06 4.36
C ALA A 64 -14.14 -5.89 5.53
N GLY A 65 -13.50 -5.87 6.70
CA GLY A 65 -13.97 -6.60 7.89
C GLY A 65 -13.37 -8.00 8.05
N LYS A 66 -12.18 -8.26 7.52
CA LYS A 66 -11.42 -9.49 7.70
C LYS A 66 -11.31 -9.91 9.17
N ASN A 67 -10.79 -9.02 10.02
CA ASN A 67 -10.59 -9.30 11.45
C ASN A 67 -11.91 -9.43 12.23
N GLU A 68 -12.98 -8.81 11.75
CA GLU A 68 -14.33 -9.02 12.31
C GLU A 68 -14.81 -10.43 11.97
N THR A 69 -14.67 -10.87 10.72
CA THR A 69 -15.05 -12.23 10.29
C THR A 69 -14.30 -13.31 11.08
N SER A 70 -12.98 -13.14 11.26
CA SER A 70 -12.15 -14.04 12.07
C SER A 70 -12.63 -14.09 13.53
N ALA A 71 -12.88 -12.93 14.16
CA ALA A 71 -13.35 -12.87 15.54
C ALA A 71 -14.72 -13.55 15.72
N HIS A 72 -15.63 -13.47 14.74
CA HIS A 72 -16.90 -14.20 14.76
C HIS A 72 -16.70 -15.71 14.69
N VAL A 73 -15.78 -16.21 13.86
CA VAL A 73 -15.41 -17.63 13.79
C VAL A 73 -14.80 -18.10 15.11
N GLU A 74 -13.85 -17.33 15.66
CA GLU A 74 -13.23 -17.61 16.95
C GLU A 74 -14.27 -17.68 18.08
N ALA A 75 -15.14 -16.66 18.18
CA ALA A 75 -16.21 -16.63 19.19
C ALA A 75 -17.18 -17.81 19.08
N PHE A 76 -17.57 -18.15 17.84
CA PHE A 76 -18.43 -19.30 17.57
C PHE A 76 -17.79 -20.60 18.04
N LEU A 77 -16.53 -20.86 17.65
CA LEU A 77 -15.82 -22.10 18.01
C LEU A 77 -15.55 -22.20 19.50
N LEU A 78 -15.13 -21.12 20.16
CA LEU A 78 -14.92 -21.09 21.59
C LEU A 78 -16.21 -21.40 22.35
N ASN A 79 -17.34 -20.84 21.94
CA ASN A 79 -18.64 -21.11 22.57
C ASN A 79 -19.12 -22.55 22.29
N TYR A 80 -18.99 -23.02 21.05
CA TYR A 80 -19.40 -24.39 20.67
C TYR A 80 -18.61 -25.44 21.45
N PHE A 81 -17.29 -25.27 21.56
CA PHE A 81 -16.39 -26.22 22.22
C PHE A 81 -16.17 -25.96 23.72
N ARG A 82 -16.83 -24.97 24.33
CA ARG A 82 -16.61 -24.55 25.74
C ARG A 82 -16.64 -25.70 26.76
N ARG A 83 -17.41 -26.75 26.53
CA ARG A 83 -17.51 -27.91 27.44
C ARG A 83 -16.47 -28.98 27.13
N ARG A 84 -16.23 -29.26 25.84
CA ARG A 84 -15.29 -30.28 25.38
C ARG A 84 -13.84 -29.77 25.51
N GLY A 85 -13.61 -28.52 25.26
CA GLY A 85 -12.29 -27.93 25.16
C GLY A 85 -11.76 -27.96 23.74
N GLY A 86 -10.62 -27.30 23.54
CA GLY A 86 -9.88 -27.21 22.30
C GLY A 86 -9.21 -25.85 22.17
N ASN A 87 -8.18 -25.79 21.32
CA ASN A 87 -7.32 -24.63 21.18
C ASN A 87 -7.40 -24.05 19.76
N ILE A 88 -7.63 -22.76 19.72
CA ILE A 88 -7.42 -21.91 18.54
C ILE A 88 -6.05 -21.22 18.72
N VAL A 89 -5.25 -21.21 17.66
CA VAL A 89 -3.99 -20.48 17.61
C VAL A 89 -4.07 -19.45 16.50
N LYS A 90 -3.88 -18.18 16.85
CA LYS A 90 -3.80 -17.06 15.89
C LYS A 90 -2.44 -16.41 15.94
N VAL A 91 -1.84 -16.22 14.76
CA VAL A 91 -0.50 -15.64 14.59
C VAL A 91 -0.62 -14.37 13.76
N SER A 92 -0.02 -13.26 14.23
CA SER A 92 0.08 -12.00 13.49
C SER A 92 1.55 -11.60 13.35
N PRO A 93 1.96 -10.83 12.32
CA PRO A 93 3.36 -10.46 12.09
C PRO A 93 4.02 -9.77 13.28
N THR A 94 3.27 -8.94 14.02
CA THR A 94 3.81 -8.20 15.18
C THR A 94 2.95 -8.41 16.41
N PHE A 95 3.60 -8.37 17.61
CA PHE A 95 2.85 -8.44 18.87
C PHE A 95 2.04 -7.18 19.11
N LYS A 96 2.66 -6.02 18.99
CA LYS A 96 1.99 -4.71 19.02
C LYS A 96 2.16 -4.04 17.66
N PRO A 97 1.09 -3.52 17.05
CA PRO A 97 -0.29 -3.51 17.56
C PRO A 97 -1.17 -4.72 17.15
N GLN A 98 -0.73 -5.58 16.19
CA GLN A 98 -1.60 -6.51 15.48
C GLN A 98 -2.17 -7.62 16.37
N THR A 99 -1.30 -8.35 17.08
CA THR A 99 -1.72 -9.45 17.99
C THR A 99 -2.65 -8.92 19.09
N ILE A 100 -2.28 -7.79 19.72
CA ILE A 100 -3.11 -7.19 20.77
C ILE A 100 -4.46 -6.72 20.23
N ASN A 101 -4.50 -6.08 19.05
CA ASN A 101 -5.76 -5.63 18.46
C ASN A 101 -6.70 -6.81 18.13
N SER A 102 -6.17 -7.95 17.71
CA SER A 102 -6.96 -9.17 17.48
C SER A 102 -7.56 -9.70 18.78
N LEU A 103 -6.76 -9.79 19.86
CA LEU A 103 -7.24 -10.18 21.19
C LEU A 103 -8.33 -9.24 21.72
N LEU A 104 -8.09 -7.93 21.71
CA LEU A 104 -9.03 -6.93 22.18
C LEU A 104 -10.34 -6.94 21.38
N ARG A 105 -10.28 -7.21 20.09
CA ARG A 105 -11.47 -7.32 19.23
C ARG A 105 -12.33 -8.51 19.64
N LEU A 106 -11.74 -9.68 19.85
CA LEU A 106 -12.47 -10.87 20.31
C LEU A 106 -13.05 -10.62 21.71
N GLN A 107 -12.31 -10.00 22.62
CA GLN A 107 -12.76 -9.65 23.94
C GLN A 107 -13.96 -8.68 23.90
N ALA A 108 -13.87 -7.60 23.13
CA ALA A 108 -14.97 -6.65 22.97
C ALA A 108 -16.22 -7.27 22.34
N LEU A 109 -16.04 -8.29 21.48
CA LEU A 109 -17.16 -9.03 20.91
C LEU A 109 -17.92 -9.84 21.98
N TYR A 110 -17.19 -10.46 22.91
CA TYR A 110 -17.79 -11.17 24.05
C TYR A 110 -18.47 -10.22 25.02
N GLU A 111 -17.84 -9.08 25.34
CA GLU A 111 -18.40 -8.08 26.26
C GLU A 111 -19.72 -7.47 25.75
N ALA A 112 -19.90 -7.39 24.43
CA ALA A 112 -21.10 -6.86 23.79
C ALA A 112 -22.14 -7.93 23.45
N SER A 113 -21.97 -9.18 23.86
CA SER A 113 -22.79 -10.34 23.46
C SER A 113 -23.58 -10.92 24.63
N ASP A 114 -24.53 -11.81 24.31
CA ASP A 114 -25.26 -12.65 25.30
C ASP A 114 -24.51 -13.94 25.64
N LEU A 115 -23.22 -14.03 25.31
CA LEU A 115 -22.39 -15.19 25.55
C LEU A 115 -21.87 -15.23 27.01
N PRO A 116 -21.52 -16.41 27.54
CA PRO A 116 -20.78 -16.53 28.79
C PRO A 116 -19.49 -15.71 28.74
N ALA A 117 -19.15 -15.11 29.88
CA ALA A 117 -17.95 -14.30 29.99
C ALA A 117 -16.69 -15.07 29.53
N ALA A 118 -15.85 -14.37 28.76
CA ALA A 118 -14.56 -14.86 28.38
C ALA A 118 -13.49 -14.35 29.35
N GLU A 119 -12.55 -15.21 29.73
CA GLU A 119 -11.51 -14.93 30.71
C GLU A 119 -10.17 -14.67 30.01
N GLY A 120 -9.61 -13.49 30.21
CA GLY A 120 -8.27 -13.18 29.76
C GLY A 120 -7.21 -13.90 30.60
N GLN A 121 -6.27 -14.58 29.95
CA GLN A 121 -5.19 -15.32 30.62
C GLN A 121 -3.83 -14.90 30.03
N HIS A 122 -2.83 -14.70 30.87
CA HIS A 122 -1.43 -14.43 30.49
C HIS A 122 -1.20 -13.25 29.53
N GLY A 123 -2.20 -12.38 29.30
CA GLY A 123 -2.10 -11.22 28.42
C GLY A 123 -2.11 -11.51 26.90
N TYR A 124 -2.19 -12.78 26.50
CA TYR A 124 -2.23 -13.21 25.10
C TYR A 124 -3.20 -14.38 24.82
N MET A 125 -4.05 -14.74 25.78
CA MET A 125 -5.00 -15.85 25.65
C MET A 125 -6.38 -15.42 26.14
N LEU A 126 -7.42 -15.90 25.46
CA LEU A 126 -8.81 -15.79 25.91
C LEU A 126 -9.39 -17.18 26.08
N ALA A 127 -10.01 -17.45 27.23
CA ALA A 127 -10.63 -18.75 27.55
C ALA A 127 -12.15 -18.61 27.71
N VAL A 128 -12.89 -19.61 27.22
CA VAL A 128 -14.34 -19.75 27.44
C VAL A 128 -14.60 -21.19 27.89
N GLY A 129 -14.82 -21.37 29.19
CA GLY A 129 -14.86 -22.71 29.78
C GLY A 129 -13.55 -23.46 29.57
N ARG A 130 -13.61 -24.58 28.82
CA ARG A 130 -12.42 -25.40 28.50
C ARG A 130 -11.78 -25.07 27.14
N ALA A 131 -12.42 -24.26 26.30
CA ALA A 131 -11.89 -23.84 25.01
C ALA A 131 -11.02 -22.57 25.15
N ARG A 132 -9.98 -22.44 24.34
CA ARG A 132 -9.00 -21.34 24.41
C ARG A 132 -8.64 -20.82 23.03
N CYS A 133 -8.40 -19.52 22.95
CA CYS A 133 -7.78 -18.86 21.79
C CYS A 133 -6.50 -18.17 22.24
N SER A 134 -5.37 -18.56 21.65
CA SER A 134 -4.04 -18.03 21.95
C SER A 134 -3.55 -17.19 20.80
N PHE A 135 -3.01 -16.01 21.11
CA PHE A 135 -2.57 -14.99 20.16
C PHE A 135 -1.05 -14.84 20.21
N TYR A 136 -0.36 -15.13 19.11
CA TYR A 136 1.09 -15.12 19.04
C TYR A 136 1.63 -14.15 18.00
N SER A 137 2.88 -13.72 18.21
CA SER A 137 3.63 -12.93 17.23
C SER A 137 4.46 -13.82 16.32
N GLY A 138 4.37 -13.57 15.01
CA GLY A 138 5.24 -14.16 13.99
C GLY A 138 6.54 -13.37 13.77
N ALA A 139 6.84 -12.35 14.58
CA ALA A 139 8.06 -11.56 14.44
C ALA A 139 9.31 -12.46 14.53
N PRO A 140 10.42 -12.15 13.81
CA PRO A 140 11.61 -13.01 13.75
C PRO A 140 12.21 -13.37 15.10
N GLY A 141 12.15 -12.45 16.08
CA GLY A 141 12.68 -12.67 17.44
C GLY A 141 11.70 -13.30 18.45
N ALA A 142 10.45 -13.60 18.04
CA ALA A 142 9.48 -14.21 18.95
C ALA A 142 9.69 -15.72 18.98
N ASN A 143 9.89 -16.29 20.16
CA ASN A 143 9.94 -17.74 20.36
C ASN A 143 8.56 -18.24 20.77
N VAL A 144 7.95 -19.05 19.93
CA VAL A 144 6.64 -19.68 20.18
C VAL A 144 6.82 -21.19 20.06
N VAL A 145 7.03 -21.86 21.17
CA VAL A 145 7.23 -23.31 21.20
C VAL A 145 6.19 -23.97 22.13
N GLY A 146 5.64 -25.12 21.71
CA GLY A 146 4.83 -25.98 22.55
C GLY A 146 3.32 -25.72 22.54
N ALA A 147 2.79 -24.80 21.73
CA ALA A 147 1.36 -24.67 21.52
C ALA A 147 0.87 -25.75 20.54
N THR A 148 -0.34 -26.28 20.76
CA THR A 148 -1.04 -27.20 19.85
C THR A 148 -2.34 -26.54 19.43
N ALA A 149 -2.59 -26.46 18.13
CA ALA A 149 -3.86 -26.06 17.55
C ALA A 149 -4.65 -27.33 17.23
N ASP A 150 -5.84 -27.47 17.76
CA ASP A 150 -6.71 -28.61 17.50
C ASP A 150 -8.10 -28.22 16.95
N LEU A 151 -8.50 -26.97 17.08
CA LEU A 151 -9.71 -26.43 16.47
C LEU A 151 -9.41 -25.61 15.22
N LEU A 152 -8.55 -24.60 15.34
CA LEU A 152 -8.26 -23.66 14.26
C LEU A 152 -6.82 -23.12 14.39
N LEU A 153 -6.13 -23.02 13.27
CA LEU A 153 -4.84 -22.36 13.16
C LEU A 153 -4.97 -21.18 12.19
N GLU A 154 -4.73 -19.97 12.65
CA GLU A 154 -4.91 -18.76 11.85
C GLU A 154 -3.60 -17.99 11.67
N ALA A 155 -3.35 -17.53 10.44
CA ALA A 155 -2.34 -16.53 10.09
C ALA A 155 -3.05 -15.22 9.73
N ASP A 156 -2.97 -14.20 10.56
CA ASP A 156 -3.47 -12.86 10.25
C ASP A 156 -2.38 -12.04 9.57
N GLU A 157 -2.75 -11.22 8.57
CA GLU A 157 -1.83 -10.51 7.67
C GLU A 157 -0.75 -11.46 7.10
N ALA A 158 -1.20 -12.60 6.57
CA ALA A 158 -0.31 -13.67 6.10
C ALA A 158 0.65 -13.25 4.98
N GLN A 159 0.36 -12.15 4.26
CA GLN A 159 1.30 -11.57 3.29
C GLN A 159 2.52 -10.89 3.95
N ASP A 160 2.48 -10.68 5.27
CA ASP A 160 3.56 -10.05 6.04
C ASP A 160 4.26 -11.05 6.99
N LEU A 161 3.84 -12.32 7.00
CA LEU A 161 4.48 -13.38 7.76
C LEU A 161 5.63 -14.01 6.97
N ASP A 162 6.75 -14.27 7.65
CA ASP A 162 7.87 -15.01 7.08
C ASP A 162 7.44 -16.46 6.75
N PRO A 163 7.49 -16.88 5.47
CA PRO A 163 7.12 -18.24 5.06
C PRO A 163 7.96 -19.33 5.74
N VAL A 164 9.25 -19.07 5.98
CA VAL A 164 10.15 -20.04 6.61
C VAL A 164 9.76 -20.26 8.06
N LYS A 165 9.52 -19.15 8.80
CA LYS A 165 9.10 -19.20 10.21
C LYS A 165 7.71 -19.86 10.34
N TRP A 166 6.76 -19.52 9.46
CA TRP A 166 5.45 -20.14 9.43
C TRP A 166 5.53 -21.66 9.26
N ASN A 167 6.28 -22.13 8.28
CA ASN A 167 6.41 -23.56 8.00
C ASN A 167 7.18 -24.31 9.09
N LYS A 168 8.15 -23.67 9.77
CA LYS A 168 8.97 -24.30 10.78
C LYS A 168 8.33 -24.32 12.17
N GLU A 169 7.66 -23.25 12.58
CA GLU A 169 7.21 -23.05 13.95
C GLU A 169 5.69 -23.20 14.13
N PHE A 170 4.88 -22.59 13.24
CA PHE A 170 3.43 -22.49 13.44
C PHE A 170 2.65 -23.63 12.76
N ARG A 171 2.94 -23.92 11.51
CA ARG A 171 2.26 -25.01 10.78
C ARG A 171 2.33 -26.36 11.50
N PRO A 172 3.46 -26.76 12.12
CA PRO A 172 3.53 -28.01 12.87
C PRO A 172 2.62 -28.08 14.11
N MET A 173 2.14 -26.95 14.66
CA MET A 173 1.22 -26.94 15.80
C MET A 173 -0.09 -27.68 15.54
N GLY A 174 -0.46 -27.85 14.28
CA GLY A 174 -1.65 -28.60 13.85
C GLY A 174 -1.35 -29.96 13.23
N ALA A 175 -0.09 -30.40 13.20
CA ALA A 175 0.30 -31.61 12.45
C ALA A 175 -0.33 -32.91 12.97
N SER A 176 -0.63 -33.02 14.28
CA SER A 176 -1.19 -34.20 14.92
C SER A 176 -2.71 -34.18 15.07
N THR A 177 -3.38 -33.09 14.70
CA THR A 177 -4.77 -32.82 15.09
C THR A 177 -5.73 -32.69 13.90
N ASN A 178 -5.25 -32.81 12.67
CA ASN A 178 -6.04 -32.55 11.45
C ASN A 178 -6.73 -31.17 11.50
N VAL A 179 -6.03 -30.14 11.97
CA VAL A 179 -6.58 -28.81 12.21
C VAL A 179 -6.98 -28.11 10.92
N THR A 180 -8.10 -27.40 10.95
CA THR A 180 -8.42 -26.41 9.91
C THR A 180 -7.49 -25.22 10.03
N SER A 181 -6.91 -24.78 8.91
CA SER A 181 -6.01 -23.62 8.87
C SER A 181 -6.56 -22.50 7.99
N VAL A 182 -6.38 -21.25 8.38
CA VAL A 182 -6.83 -20.08 7.61
C VAL A 182 -5.73 -19.05 7.53
N LEU A 183 -5.43 -18.60 6.31
CA LEU A 183 -4.49 -17.51 6.04
C LEU A 183 -5.28 -16.29 5.57
N TRP A 184 -5.31 -15.26 6.40
CA TRP A 184 -6.00 -14.01 6.16
C TRP A 184 -5.05 -12.95 5.65
N GLY A 185 -5.45 -12.15 4.65
CA GLY A 185 -4.61 -11.04 4.21
C GLY A 185 -5.20 -10.20 3.08
N THR A 186 -4.33 -9.36 2.53
CA THR A 186 -4.52 -8.64 1.27
C THR A 186 -3.47 -9.11 0.26
N ALA A 187 -3.66 -8.82 -1.02
CA ALA A 187 -2.61 -9.10 -2.00
C ALA A 187 -1.38 -8.21 -1.76
N TRP A 188 -0.21 -8.69 -2.16
CA TRP A 188 1.03 -7.92 -2.20
C TRP A 188 1.89 -8.43 -3.35
N THR A 189 3.09 -8.93 -3.09
CA THR A 189 3.98 -9.51 -4.11
C THR A 189 3.78 -11.03 -4.22
N ALA A 190 4.23 -11.61 -5.31
CA ALA A 190 4.03 -13.02 -5.61
C ALA A 190 4.80 -14.01 -4.70
N ASP A 191 5.79 -13.54 -3.96
CA ASP A 191 6.67 -14.31 -3.09
C ASP A 191 6.24 -14.34 -1.61
N THR A 192 5.05 -13.83 -1.30
CA THR A 192 4.51 -13.85 0.06
C THR A 192 3.89 -15.22 0.42
N LEU A 193 3.88 -15.53 1.73
CA LEU A 193 3.22 -16.75 2.26
C LEU A 193 1.77 -16.89 1.76
N LEU A 194 1.02 -15.78 1.75
CA LEU A 194 -0.38 -15.79 1.28
C LEU A 194 -0.47 -16.11 -0.21
N ALA A 195 0.34 -15.47 -1.05
CA ALA A 195 0.34 -15.67 -2.50
C ALA A 195 0.72 -17.11 -2.88
N GLU A 196 1.76 -17.66 -2.25
CA GLU A 196 2.16 -19.07 -2.44
C GLU A 196 1.04 -20.04 -2.04
N THR A 197 0.41 -19.77 -0.90
CA THR A 197 -0.72 -20.58 -0.41
C THR A 197 -1.92 -20.51 -1.36
N VAL A 198 -2.29 -19.32 -1.84
CA VAL A 198 -3.37 -19.13 -2.83
C VAL A 198 -3.11 -19.96 -4.09
N ARG A 199 -1.89 -19.91 -4.64
CA ARG A 199 -1.54 -20.70 -5.83
C ARG A 199 -1.62 -22.20 -5.58
N ALA A 200 -1.15 -22.67 -4.42
CA ALA A 200 -1.22 -24.08 -4.05
C ALA A 200 -2.68 -24.56 -3.89
N LEU A 201 -3.49 -23.77 -3.17
CA LEU A 201 -4.89 -24.11 -2.92
C LEU A 201 -5.76 -24.07 -4.18
N ARG A 202 -5.52 -23.14 -5.10
CA ARG A 202 -6.22 -23.10 -6.39
C ARG A 202 -5.97 -24.36 -7.23
N ARG A 203 -4.74 -24.92 -7.19
CA ARG A 203 -4.45 -26.22 -7.82
C ARG A 203 -5.23 -27.36 -7.16
N GLN A 204 -5.37 -27.35 -5.83
CA GLN A 204 -6.16 -28.37 -5.12
C GLN A 204 -7.66 -28.24 -5.45
N GLU A 205 -8.20 -27.03 -5.50
CA GLU A 205 -9.60 -26.79 -5.91
C GLU A 205 -9.91 -27.35 -7.30
N GLN A 206 -8.96 -27.24 -8.24
CA GLN A 206 -9.10 -27.83 -9.58
C GLN A 206 -9.15 -29.36 -9.56
N THR A 207 -8.53 -29.98 -8.55
CA THR A 207 -8.47 -31.44 -8.44
C THR A 207 -9.68 -32.03 -7.74
N ASP A 208 -10.17 -31.41 -6.66
CA ASP A 208 -11.21 -31.98 -5.80
C ASP A 208 -12.53 -31.17 -5.76
N GLY A 209 -12.58 -30.03 -6.42
CA GLY A 209 -13.75 -29.15 -6.50
C GLY A 209 -14.11 -28.45 -5.17
N GLN A 210 -13.32 -28.62 -4.11
CA GLN A 210 -13.59 -27.98 -2.83
C GLN A 210 -13.03 -26.57 -2.77
N ARG A 211 -13.91 -25.59 -2.56
CA ARG A 211 -13.51 -24.18 -2.48
C ARG A 211 -12.68 -23.91 -1.22
N ARG A 212 -11.49 -23.33 -1.41
CA ARG A 212 -10.54 -22.98 -0.35
C ARG A 212 -10.05 -21.54 -0.44
N VAL A 213 -10.13 -20.94 -1.62
CA VAL A 213 -9.67 -19.56 -1.86
C VAL A 213 -10.87 -18.62 -1.95
N PHE A 214 -10.89 -17.61 -1.09
CA PHE A 214 -11.90 -16.57 -1.07
C PHE A 214 -11.24 -15.22 -1.36
N VAL A 215 -11.75 -14.53 -2.38
CA VAL A 215 -11.27 -13.20 -2.77
C VAL A 215 -12.46 -12.25 -2.72
N VAL A 216 -12.36 -11.23 -1.89
CA VAL A 216 -13.40 -10.21 -1.68
C VAL A 216 -12.83 -8.83 -2.02
N PRO A 217 -12.81 -8.43 -3.31
CA PRO A 217 -12.33 -7.13 -3.74
C PRO A 217 -13.32 -6.03 -3.35
N TRP A 218 -12.87 -4.77 -3.39
CA TRP A 218 -13.65 -3.63 -2.93
C TRP A 218 -15.04 -3.46 -3.60
N PRO A 219 -15.24 -3.78 -4.90
CA PRO A 219 -16.56 -3.61 -5.51
C PRO A 219 -17.63 -4.50 -4.84
N ARG A 220 -17.25 -5.72 -4.42
CA ARG A 220 -18.15 -6.63 -3.70
C ARG A 220 -18.52 -6.06 -2.31
N VAL A 221 -17.55 -5.48 -1.61
CA VAL A 221 -17.81 -4.82 -0.31
C VAL A 221 -18.71 -3.60 -0.50
N ALA A 222 -18.49 -2.82 -1.56
CA ALA A 222 -19.25 -1.61 -1.86
C ALA A 222 -20.74 -1.87 -2.12
N GLN A 223 -21.11 -3.07 -2.59
CA GLN A 223 -22.52 -3.46 -2.79
C GLN A 223 -23.31 -3.47 -1.47
N GLU A 224 -22.69 -3.86 -0.38
CA GLU A 224 -23.34 -3.92 0.94
C GLU A 224 -22.96 -2.71 1.84
N VAL A 225 -21.89 -1.98 1.49
CA VAL A 225 -21.39 -0.83 2.25
C VAL A 225 -21.13 0.35 1.29
N PRO A 226 -22.15 1.11 0.86
CA PRO A 226 -21.98 2.19 -0.10
C PRO A 226 -20.96 3.27 0.30
N ALA A 227 -20.88 3.60 1.59
CA ALA A 227 -19.90 4.56 2.13
C ALA A 227 -18.46 4.10 1.92
N TYR A 228 -18.18 2.79 2.07
CA TYR A 228 -16.88 2.21 1.76
C TYR A 228 -16.55 2.35 0.28
N GLY A 229 -17.53 2.08 -0.59
CA GLY A 229 -17.37 2.26 -2.03
C GLY A 229 -17.04 3.70 -2.44
N ALA A 230 -17.67 4.69 -1.78
CA ALA A 230 -17.36 6.10 -2.01
C ALA A 230 -15.93 6.45 -1.57
N TYR A 231 -15.50 5.96 -0.42
CA TYR A 231 -14.14 6.13 0.09
C TYR A 231 -13.09 5.53 -0.89
N VAL A 232 -13.30 4.28 -1.34
CA VAL A 232 -12.34 3.63 -2.24
C VAL A 232 -12.27 4.33 -3.60
N ARG A 233 -13.39 4.79 -4.15
CA ARG A 233 -13.37 5.60 -5.39
C ARG A 233 -12.58 6.89 -5.24
N ALA A 234 -12.68 7.58 -4.10
CA ALA A 234 -11.88 8.76 -3.82
C ALA A 234 -10.38 8.43 -3.74
N GLU A 235 -10.00 7.31 -3.12
CA GLU A 235 -8.61 6.85 -3.09
C GLU A 235 -8.08 6.48 -4.48
N ILE A 236 -8.89 5.82 -5.31
CA ILE A 236 -8.53 5.51 -6.71
C ILE A 236 -8.34 6.81 -7.51
N ALA A 237 -9.23 7.80 -7.34
CA ALA A 237 -9.08 9.08 -8.01
C ALA A 237 -7.81 9.83 -7.56
N ARG A 238 -7.43 9.71 -6.28
CA ARG A 238 -6.24 10.33 -5.72
C ARG A 238 -4.94 9.67 -6.18
N LEU A 239 -4.89 8.34 -6.20
CA LEU A 239 -3.68 7.57 -6.46
C LEU A 239 -3.54 7.12 -7.93
N GLY A 240 -4.64 7.02 -8.65
CA GLY A 240 -4.74 6.37 -9.95
C GLY A 240 -5.02 4.86 -9.86
N PRO A 241 -5.75 4.29 -10.84
CA PRO A 241 -6.13 2.87 -10.81
C PRO A 241 -4.92 1.92 -10.92
N GLY A 242 -3.85 2.33 -11.60
CA GLY A 242 -2.63 1.54 -11.75
C GLY A 242 -1.68 1.59 -10.55
N HIS A 243 -1.99 2.39 -9.53
CA HIS A 243 -1.11 2.54 -8.37
C HIS A 243 -1.00 1.23 -7.57
N PRO A 244 0.20 0.80 -7.15
CA PRO A 244 0.41 -0.46 -6.44
C PRO A 244 -0.48 -0.64 -5.21
N LEU A 245 -0.70 0.41 -4.40
CA LEU A 245 -1.60 0.32 -3.24
C LEU A 245 -3.05 0.09 -3.64
N VAL A 246 -3.53 0.67 -4.75
CA VAL A 246 -4.89 0.43 -5.25
C VAL A 246 -5.02 -1.02 -5.68
N ARG A 247 -4.08 -1.50 -6.50
CA ARG A 247 -4.09 -2.87 -7.00
C ARG A 247 -4.03 -3.91 -5.88
N THR A 248 -3.15 -3.72 -4.91
CA THR A 248 -2.93 -4.73 -3.86
C THR A 248 -3.96 -4.65 -2.74
N GLN A 249 -4.33 -3.44 -2.27
CA GLN A 249 -5.16 -3.28 -1.08
C GLN A 249 -6.66 -3.29 -1.38
N TYR A 250 -7.07 -2.91 -2.61
CA TYR A 250 -8.47 -2.82 -2.98
C TYR A 250 -8.87 -3.82 -4.06
N GLU A 251 -8.11 -3.92 -5.16
CA GLU A 251 -8.38 -4.90 -6.22
C GLU A 251 -7.89 -6.31 -5.89
N LEU A 252 -7.00 -6.45 -4.92
CA LEU A 252 -6.39 -7.72 -4.48
C LEU A 252 -5.59 -8.42 -5.58
N GLU A 253 -4.90 -7.62 -6.41
CA GLU A 253 -3.99 -8.09 -7.43
C GLU A 253 -2.55 -8.11 -6.92
N GLU A 254 -1.79 -9.15 -7.26
CA GLU A 254 -0.36 -9.22 -6.97
C GLU A 254 0.41 -8.22 -7.85
N ILE A 255 1.46 -7.63 -7.29
CA ILE A 255 2.41 -6.78 -8.01
C ILE A 255 3.78 -7.45 -8.07
N GLU A 256 4.62 -7.02 -9.01
CA GLU A 256 6.02 -7.44 -9.05
C GLU A 256 6.77 -6.84 -7.86
N ALA A 257 7.59 -7.64 -7.17
CA ALA A 257 8.41 -7.19 -6.06
C ALA A 257 9.55 -6.27 -6.53
N ARG A 258 10.00 -6.44 -7.78
CA ARG A 258 11.07 -5.68 -8.42
C ARG A 258 10.68 -5.42 -9.85
N GLY A 259 11.16 -4.33 -10.43
CA GLY A 259 10.96 -4.03 -11.84
C GLY A 259 10.99 -2.55 -12.17
N GLY A 260 10.95 -2.22 -13.46
CA GLY A 260 10.96 -0.85 -13.94
C GLY A 260 9.89 0.01 -13.28
N MET A 261 10.32 1.12 -12.65
CA MET A 261 9.44 2.01 -11.88
C MET A 261 8.31 2.58 -12.74
N PHE A 262 8.63 2.92 -13.98
CA PHE A 262 7.67 3.51 -14.92
C PHE A 262 7.40 2.55 -16.08
N LYS A 263 6.30 1.81 -16.01
CA LYS A 263 5.85 0.90 -17.10
C LYS A 263 5.53 1.70 -18.38
N PRO A 264 5.57 1.09 -19.58
CA PRO A 264 5.29 1.79 -20.84
C PRO A 264 3.99 2.62 -20.80
N ALA A 265 2.90 2.07 -20.26
CA ALA A 265 1.64 2.79 -20.11
C ALA A 265 1.76 4.03 -19.21
N THR A 266 2.52 3.95 -18.10
CA THR A 266 2.78 5.09 -17.22
C THR A 266 3.59 6.17 -17.93
N ARG A 267 4.60 5.77 -18.72
CA ARG A 267 5.41 6.73 -19.50
C ARG A 267 4.57 7.50 -20.51
N VAL A 268 3.57 6.87 -21.13
CA VAL A 268 2.62 7.57 -22.02
C VAL A 268 1.81 8.62 -21.24
N LEU A 269 1.36 8.31 -20.03
CA LEU A 269 0.64 9.27 -19.18
C LEU A 269 1.51 10.43 -18.69
N MET A 270 2.82 10.23 -18.60
CA MET A 270 3.78 11.27 -18.24
C MET A 270 4.11 12.23 -19.39
N GLN A 271 3.83 11.87 -20.62
CA GLN A 271 4.04 12.74 -21.77
C GLN A 271 2.96 13.80 -21.85
N GLY A 272 3.36 15.07 -22.03
CA GLY A 272 2.45 16.18 -22.28
C GLY A 272 2.55 16.67 -23.71
N GLU A 273 1.60 17.49 -24.12
CA GLU A 273 1.53 18.10 -25.45
C GLU A 273 1.98 19.58 -25.45
N HIS A 274 2.18 20.15 -24.26
CA HIS A 274 2.57 21.55 -24.13
C HIS A 274 4.06 21.75 -24.48
N PRO A 275 4.42 22.87 -25.12
CA PRO A 275 5.81 23.15 -25.46
C PRO A 275 6.64 23.45 -24.20
N ARG A 276 7.95 23.24 -24.28
CA ARG A 276 8.90 23.77 -23.31
C ARG A 276 8.82 25.29 -23.26
N ALA A 277 8.84 25.87 -22.05
CA ALA A 277 8.75 27.30 -21.85
C ALA A 277 9.88 27.75 -20.93
N ARG A 278 10.75 28.65 -21.43
CA ARG A 278 11.87 29.21 -20.67
C ARG A 278 11.52 30.47 -19.86
N THR A 279 10.29 30.92 -19.98
CA THR A 279 9.72 32.08 -19.26
C THR A 279 8.30 31.80 -18.87
N PRO A 280 7.76 32.44 -17.82
CA PRO A 280 6.38 32.23 -17.39
C PRO A 280 5.37 32.44 -18.51
N GLN A 281 4.48 31.50 -18.71
CA GLN A 281 3.40 31.52 -19.68
C GLN A 281 2.07 31.72 -18.95
N GLY A 282 1.69 32.96 -18.69
CA GLY A 282 0.46 33.33 -17.99
C GLY A 282 0.56 33.28 -16.47
N PRO A 283 -0.57 33.47 -15.76
CA PRO A 283 -0.60 33.42 -14.30
C PRO A 283 -0.30 32.02 -13.79
N GLY A 284 0.69 31.89 -12.84
CA GLY A 284 1.00 30.65 -12.13
C GLY A 284 -0.13 30.19 -11.22
N PRO A 285 0.03 29.13 -10.40
CA PRO A 285 1.21 28.88 -9.57
C PRO A 285 2.32 28.10 -10.27
N TYR A 286 3.56 28.51 -9.96
CA TYR A 286 4.76 27.82 -10.37
C TYR A 286 5.45 27.19 -9.17
N LEU A 287 6.13 26.07 -9.39
CA LEU A 287 7.00 25.41 -8.43
C LEU A 287 8.38 25.20 -9.07
N LEU A 288 9.41 25.34 -8.26
CA LEU A 288 10.76 24.91 -8.61
C LEU A 288 11.19 23.78 -7.68
N THR A 289 11.89 22.81 -8.23
CA THR A 289 12.46 21.70 -7.45
C THR A 289 13.92 21.56 -7.79
N LEU A 290 14.76 21.38 -6.78
CA LEU A 290 16.21 21.42 -6.89
C LEU A 290 16.83 20.19 -6.21
N ASP A 291 17.49 19.37 -6.99
CA ASP A 291 18.39 18.32 -6.53
C ASP A 291 19.83 18.86 -6.54
N VAL A 292 20.56 18.74 -5.43
CA VAL A 292 21.86 19.39 -5.22
C VAL A 292 22.98 18.36 -5.21
N ALA A 293 23.84 18.42 -6.23
CA ALA A 293 25.06 17.64 -6.25
C ALA A 293 26.13 18.13 -5.27
N GLY A 294 27.03 17.24 -4.88
CA GLY A 294 28.24 17.59 -4.15
C GLY A 294 29.17 18.53 -4.95
N GLU A 295 29.80 19.47 -4.26
CA GLU A 295 30.89 20.27 -4.86
C GLU A 295 32.08 19.37 -5.24
N ALA A 296 32.71 19.63 -6.38
CA ALA A 296 33.99 19.03 -6.69
C ALA A 296 35.02 19.58 -5.68
N GLU A 297 35.55 18.74 -4.79
CA GLU A 297 36.68 19.12 -3.95
C GLU A 297 37.82 19.66 -4.83
N ASP A 298 38.24 20.91 -4.58
CA ASP A 298 39.43 21.53 -5.17
C ASP A 298 40.67 20.73 -4.78
N GLN A 299 41.06 19.76 -5.57
CA GLN A 299 42.32 19.07 -5.43
C GLN A 299 43.29 19.53 -6.52
N THR A 300 44.24 20.32 -6.09
CA THR A 300 45.25 21.03 -6.83
C THR A 300 46.26 20.19 -7.59
N GLU A 301 46.20 18.87 -7.65
CA GLU A 301 47.09 18.02 -8.47
C GLU A 301 46.37 16.80 -9.03
N GLY A 302 45.76 16.91 -10.19
CA GLY A 302 45.12 15.80 -10.89
C GLY A 302 43.86 16.16 -11.67
N ALA A 303 43.52 17.44 -11.74
CA ALA A 303 42.29 17.92 -12.39
C ALA A 303 42.19 17.57 -13.91
N LEU A 304 43.32 17.43 -14.60
CA LEU A 304 43.34 17.10 -16.04
C LEU A 304 43.00 15.64 -16.33
N LEU A 305 43.21 14.71 -15.39
CA LEU A 305 42.92 13.27 -15.59
C LEU A 305 41.48 12.92 -15.17
N ARG A 306 40.84 13.73 -14.32
CA ARG A 306 39.46 13.49 -13.83
C ARG A 306 38.36 14.14 -14.69
N ALA A 307 38.70 15.00 -15.64
CA ALA A 307 37.75 15.60 -16.58
C ALA A 307 37.08 14.59 -17.51
N THR A 308 37.53 13.34 -17.51
CA THR A 308 37.01 12.23 -18.31
C THR A 308 36.28 11.17 -17.47
N GLU A 309 36.12 11.36 -16.14
CA GLU A 309 35.36 10.40 -15.33
C GLU A 309 33.85 10.62 -15.47
N PRO A 310 33.07 9.60 -15.89
CA PRO A 310 31.61 9.68 -16.08
C PRO A 310 30.81 9.68 -14.76
N ARG A 311 31.37 10.14 -13.64
CA ARG A 311 30.84 9.97 -12.26
C ARG A 311 30.63 11.27 -11.49
N ARG A 312 30.42 12.39 -12.15
CA ARG A 312 30.09 13.63 -11.42
C ARG A 312 28.59 13.75 -11.35
N ASP A 313 28.05 13.74 -10.12
CA ASP A 313 26.68 14.13 -9.85
C ASP A 313 26.44 15.55 -10.32
N SER A 314 25.26 15.82 -10.81
CA SER A 314 24.91 17.13 -11.35
C SER A 314 23.77 17.75 -10.56
N THR A 315 23.87 19.06 -10.33
CA THR A 315 22.73 19.80 -9.79
C THR A 315 21.66 19.94 -10.86
N ALA A 316 20.44 19.54 -10.55
CA ALA A 316 19.31 19.56 -11.45
C ALA A 316 18.16 20.42 -10.89
N LEU A 317 17.59 21.30 -11.71
CA LEU A 317 16.42 22.10 -11.36
C LEU A 317 15.31 21.87 -12.37
N THR A 318 14.09 21.59 -11.87
CA THR A 318 12.90 21.43 -12.70
C THR A 318 11.88 22.51 -12.36
N VAL A 319 11.30 23.10 -13.41
CA VAL A 319 10.27 24.13 -13.31
C VAL A 319 8.92 23.55 -13.65
N PHE A 320 7.93 23.75 -12.77
CA PHE A 320 6.58 23.28 -12.95
C PHE A 320 5.55 24.40 -12.97
N ARG A 321 4.53 24.25 -13.79
CA ARG A 321 3.26 24.94 -13.64
C ARG A 321 2.28 24.00 -12.95
N VAL A 322 1.52 24.53 -11.97
CA VAL A 322 0.50 23.77 -11.26
C VAL A 322 -0.87 24.12 -11.83
N GLY A 323 -1.58 23.11 -12.28
CA GLY A 323 -3.01 23.16 -12.60
C GLY A 323 -3.80 22.34 -11.59
N PHE A 324 -5.12 22.33 -11.74
CA PHE A 324 -5.99 21.54 -10.86
C PHE A 324 -7.07 20.82 -11.68
N LEU A 325 -7.33 19.58 -11.31
CA LEU A 325 -8.50 18.83 -11.81
C LEU A 325 -9.79 19.40 -11.22
N LYS A 326 -10.94 19.07 -11.79
CA LYS A 326 -12.27 19.39 -11.21
C LYS A 326 -12.45 18.87 -9.79
N SER A 327 -11.72 17.81 -9.43
CA SER A 327 -11.67 17.24 -8.06
C SER A 327 -10.84 18.06 -7.07
N GLY A 328 -10.16 19.12 -7.50
CA GLY A 328 -9.24 19.91 -6.69
C GLY A 328 -7.83 19.31 -6.57
N LEU A 329 -7.55 18.14 -7.18
CA LEU A 329 -6.22 17.54 -7.15
C LEU A 329 -5.25 18.30 -8.07
N PRO A 330 -4.00 18.57 -7.61
CA PRO A 330 -3.02 19.29 -8.41
C PRO A 330 -2.48 18.42 -9.57
N VAL A 331 -2.25 19.07 -10.71
CA VAL A 331 -1.56 18.55 -11.89
C VAL A 331 -0.29 19.37 -12.11
N PHE A 332 0.81 18.69 -12.29
CA PHE A 332 2.14 19.28 -12.43
C PHE A 332 2.61 19.14 -13.87
N SER A 333 2.73 20.24 -14.57
CA SER A 333 3.26 20.31 -15.95
C SER A 333 4.68 20.86 -15.92
N VAL A 334 5.65 20.05 -16.34
CA VAL A 334 7.06 20.46 -16.47
C VAL A 334 7.16 21.50 -17.60
N LEU A 335 7.70 22.65 -17.29
CA LEU A 335 7.92 23.73 -18.27
C LEU A 335 9.35 23.79 -18.75
N ASP A 336 10.33 23.65 -17.85
CA ASP A 336 11.75 23.76 -18.17
C ASP A 336 12.61 22.94 -17.21
N ARG A 337 13.85 22.65 -17.63
CA ARG A 337 14.86 21.96 -16.81
C ARG A 337 16.20 22.63 -16.99
N TYR A 338 16.96 22.66 -15.91
CA TYR A 338 18.34 23.15 -15.88
C TYR A 338 19.22 22.06 -15.27
N TYR A 339 20.41 21.91 -15.81
CA TYR A 339 21.33 20.85 -15.45
C TYR A 339 22.75 21.36 -15.41
N TRP A 340 23.43 21.30 -14.26
CA TRP A 340 24.77 21.82 -14.06
C TRP A 340 25.67 20.72 -13.50
N THR A 341 26.74 20.39 -14.22
CA THR A 341 27.71 19.37 -13.82
C THR A 341 28.97 20.02 -13.28
N GLY A 342 29.32 19.73 -12.01
CA GLY A 342 30.53 20.21 -11.37
C GLY A 342 30.58 21.74 -11.15
N THR A 343 29.44 22.41 -11.15
CA THR A 343 29.35 23.88 -10.92
C THR A 343 29.38 24.18 -9.43
N PRO A 344 30.30 25.05 -8.95
CA PRO A 344 30.39 25.39 -7.54
C PRO A 344 29.15 26.10 -7.01
N HIS A 345 28.84 25.92 -5.73
CA HIS A 345 27.64 26.49 -5.08
C HIS A 345 27.60 28.03 -5.15
N HIS A 346 28.75 28.69 -5.13
CA HIS A 346 28.80 30.17 -5.25
C HIS A 346 28.37 30.68 -6.63
N GLU A 347 28.46 29.85 -7.67
CA GLU A 347 27.94 30.17 -9.02
C GLU A 347 26.47 29.71 -9.16
N LEU A 348 26.10 28.58 -8.53
CA LEU A 348 24.73 28.06 -8.54
C LEU A 348 23.75 29.00 -7.81
N LEU A 349 24.14 29.54 -6.65
CA LEU A 349 23.27 30.38 -5.84
C LEU A 349 22.69 31.56 -6.64
N PRO A 350 23.47 32.43 -7.28
CA PRO A 350 22.91 33.54 -8.06
C PRO A 350 22.13 33.10 -9.29
N ALA A 351 22.48 31.93 -9.88
CA ALA A 351 21.73 31.39 -11.01
C ALA A 351 20.32 30.94 -10.58
N ILE A 352 20.23 30.21 -9.45
CA ILE A 352 18.94 29.73 -8.90
C ILE A 352 18.09 30.92 -8.42
N VAL A 353 18.67 31.93 -7.77
CA VAL A 353 17.96 33.14 -7.34
C VAL A 353 17.36 33.87 -8.55
N ARG A 354 18.12 34.06 -9.63
CA ARG A 354 17.58 34.63 -10.88
C ARG A 354 16.43 33.87 -11.47
N LEU A 355 16.49 32.52 -11.43
CA LEU A 355 15.37 31.66 -11.87
C LEU A 355 14.14 31.80 -10.95
N ALA A 356 14.36 31.89 -9.64
CA ALA A 356 13.28 32.12 -8.68
C ALA A 356 12.64 33.53 -8.83
N GLU A 357 13.42 34.55 -9.18
CA GLU A 357 12.91 35.88 -9.51
C GLU A 357 12.09 35.88 -10.81
N LEU A 358 12.59 35.18 -11.84
CA LEU A 358 11.92 35.06 -13.13
C LEU A 358 10.57 34.32 -12.99
N TRP A 359 10.58 33.12 -12.38
CA TRP A 359 9.42 32.24 -12.31
C TRP A 359 8.47 32.58 -11.16
N ARG A 360 8.95 33.31 -10.14
CA ARG A 360 8.18 33.62 -8.91
C ARG A 360 7.43 32.47 -8.33
N PRO A 361 8.12 31.36 -7.99
CA PRO A 361 7.47 30.15 -7.53
C PRO A 361 6.78 30.35 -6.19
N GLU A 362 5.70 29.63 -5.95
CA GLU A 362 5.10 29.51 -4.62
C GLU A 362 5.99 28.74 -3.66
N GLN A 363 6.67 27.71 -4.17
CA GLN A 363 7.64 26.93 -3.43
C GLN A 363 8.85 26.61 -4.32
N LEU A 364 10.04 26.69 -3.71
CA LEU A 364 11.29 26.10 -4.19
C LEU A 364 11.64 24.96 -3.25
N ILE A 365 11.40 23.72 -3.68
CA ILE A 365 11.68 22.53 -2.90
C ILE A 365 13.10 22.08 -3.19
N VAL A 366 13.94 22.01 -2.17
CA VAL A 366 15.39 21.83 -2.31
C VAL A 366 15.82 20.58 -1.54
N ASP A 367 16.61 19.72 -2.16
CA ASP A 367 17.34 18.70 -1.42
C ASP A 367 18.30 19.35 -0.41
N ALA A 368 17.98 19.20 0.85
CA ALA A 368 18.75 19.71 1.99
C ALA A 368 19.57 18.60 2.67
N THR A 369 19.86 17.49 1.97
CA THR A 369 20.61 16.38 2.52
C THR A 369 22.11 16.65 2.38
N GLY A 370 22.87 16.43 3.45
CA GLY A 370 24.32 16.54 3.40
C GLY A 370 24.80 17.94 2.94
N ILE A 371 25.48 18.00 1.81
CA ILE A 371 26.06 19.24 1.23
C ILE A 371 24.98 20.22 0.79
N GLY A 372 23.81 19.72 0.35
CA GLY A 372 22.66 20.55 -0.04
C GLY A 372 22.11 21.44 1.08
N ALA A 373 22.38 21.10 2.35
CA ALA A 373 21.94 21.92 3.49
C ALA A 373 22.54 23.32 3.50
N GLY A 374 23.80 23.46 3.07
CA GLY A 374 24.48 24.76 2.97
C GLY A 374 23.82 25.67 1.93
N LEU A 375 23.67 25.17 0.70
CA LEU A 375 22.99 25.91 -0.39
C LEU A 375 21.55 26.26 -0.02
N THR A 376 20.83 25.32 0.60
CA THR A 376 19.45 25.53 1.08
C THR A 376 19.39 26.71 2.09
N SER A 377 20.35 26.79 3.02
CA SER A 377 20.43 27.89 4.00
C SER A 377 20.60 29.25 3.34
N PHE A 378 21.50 29.37 2.35
CA PHE A 378 21.69 30.58 1.59
C PHE A 378 20.46 30.95 0.75
N LEU A 379 19.85 29.98 0.07
CA LEU A 379 18.60 30.19 -0.67
C LEU A 379 17.46 30.67 0.25
N ARG A 380 17.36 30.16 1.47
CA ARG A 380 16.38 30.66 2.45
C ARG A 380 16.65 32.09 2.92
N ALA A 381 17.89 32.46 3.03
CA ALA A 381 18.24 33.85 3.37
C ALA A 381 17.78 34.84 2.26
N GLU A 382 17.92 34.47 0.99
CA GLU A 382 17.55 35.30 -0.16
C GLU A 382 16.04 35.22 -0.49
N LEU A 383 15.43 34.03 -0.47
CA LEU A 383 14.07 33.79 -0.97
C LEU A 383 13.03 33.59 0.14
N GLY A 384 13.44 33.53 1.39
CA GLY A 384 12.59 33.44 2.56
C GLY A 384 11.82 32.09 2.66
N SER A 385 10.57 32.20 3.12
CA SER A 385 9.70 31.03 3.38
C SER A 385 9.28 30.24 2.13
N ARG A 386 9.56 30.75 0.94
CA ARG A 386 9.31 30.01 -0.31
C ARG A 386 10.23 28.80 -0.46
N VAL A 387 11.38 28.78 0.21
CA VAL A 387 12.32 27.66 0.18
C VAL A 387 11.88 26.60 1.16
N VAL A 388 11.53 25.42 0.65
CA VAL A 388 11.08 24.26 1.40
C VAL A 388 12.18 23.20 1.37
N PRO A 389 12.89 22.95 2.49
CA PRO A 389 13.92 21.93 2.55
C PRO A 389 13.28 20.53 2.54
N PHE A 390 13.86 19.64 1.76
CA PHE A 390 13.54 18.21 1.78
C PHE A 390 14.79 17.43 2.19
N VAL A 391 14.69 16.60 3.25
CA VAL A 391 15.80 15.79 3.72
C VAL A 391 15.55 14.34 3.34
N PHE A 392 16.44 13.74 2.57
CA PHE A 392 16.37 12.33 2.19
C PHE A 392 16.78 11.43 3.35
N THR A 393 15.84 10.61 3.78
CA THR A 393 16.01 9.45 4.64
C THR A 393 15.45 8.23 3.93
N SER A 394 15.71 7.03 4.41
CA SER A 394 15.09 5.83 3.83
C SER A 394 13.56 5.90 3.81
N GLU A 395 12.95 6.56 4.80
CA GLU A 395 11.49 6.72 4.89
C GLU A 395 10.98 7.83 3.95
N SER A 396 11.62 9.01 3.97
CA SER A 396 11.19 10.12 3.12
C SER A 396 11.39 9.82 1.63
N LYS A 397 12.51 9.14 1.25
CA LYS A 397 12.76 8.68 -0.12
C LYS A 397 11.73 7.65 -0.56
N SER A 398 11.37 6.70 0.31
CA SER A 398 10.32 5.71 0.03
C SER A 398 8.97 6.38 -0.20
N ARG A 399 8.57 7.31 0.68
CA ARG A 399 7.31 8.07 0.54
C ARG A 399 7.29 8.88 -0.75
N LEU A 400 8.39 9.60 -1.04
CA LEU A 400 8.52 10.37 -2.27
C LEU A 400 8.35 9.51 -3.52
N GLY A 401 8.92 8.30 -3.54
CA GLY A 401 8.78 7.35 -4.65
C GLY A 401 7.34 6.89 -4.86
N TRP A 402 6.63 6.57 -3.78
CA TRP A 402 5.20 6.22 -3.85
C TRP A 402 4.34 7.38 -4.33
N ASP A 403 4.58 8.59 -3.83
CA ASP A 403 3.83 9.78 -4.20
C ASP A 403 4.11 10.19 -5.66
N LEU A 404 5.36 10.12 -6.12
CA LEU A 404 5.72 10.32 -7.53
C LEU A 404 5.00 9.30 -8.44
N LEU A 405 5.04 8.03 -8.06
CA LEU A 405 4.37 6.99 -8.84
C LEU A 405 2.86 7.23 -8.90
N ALA A 406 2.24 7.73 -7.83
CA ALA A 406 0.84 8.14 -7.82
C ALA A 406 0.56 9.29 -8.80
N LEU A 407 1.43 10.31 -8.85
CA LEU A 407 1.31 11.41 -9.81
C LEU A 407 1.41 10.89 -11.25
N CYS A 408 2.39 10.03 -11.53
CA CYS A 408 2.62 9.50 -12.88
C CYS A 408 1.50 8.55 -13.34
N THR A 409 1.06 7.63 -12.49
CA THR A 409 0.00 6.66 -12.84
C THR A 409 -1.41 7.26 -12.93
N SER A 410 -1.62 8.42 -12.31
CA SER A 410 -2.87 9.18 -12.41
C SER A 410 -2.86 10.26 -13.52
N GLY A 411 -1.76 10.37 -14.30
CA GLY A 411 -1.61 11.39 -15.35
C GLY A 411 -1.52 12.83 -14.82
N ARG A 412 -1.18 12.98 -13.53
CA ARG A 412 -1.02 14.29 -12.89
C ARG A 412 0.40 14.84 -12.94
N PHE A 413 1.36 14.05 -13.33
CA PHE A 413 2.70 14.50 -13.76
C PHE A 413 2.74 14.48 -15.28
N ARG A 414 3.05 15.63 -15.90
CA ARG A 414 3.14 15.77 -17.36
C ARG A 414 4.42 16.48 -17.76
N ASP A 415 5.19 15.83 -18.59
CA ASP A 415 6.36 16.46 -19.20
C ASP A 415 5.96 17.36 -20.38
N HIS A 416 6.83 18.26 -20.82
CA HIS A 416 6.62 18.98 -22.06
C HIS A 416 6.77 18.06 -23.27
N ALA A 417 6.27 18.49 -24.43
CA ALA A 417 6.47 17.78 -25.69
C ALA A 417 7.97 17.64 -26.00
N PRO A 418 8.39 16.60 -26.73
CA PRO A 418 9.76 16.45 -27.17
C PRO A 418 10.28 17.70 -27.90
N ASP A 419 11.48 18.17 -27.51
CA ASP A 419 12.09 19.39 -28.04
C ASP A 419 13.55 19.22 -28.50
N ASP A 420 14.00 17.97 -28.62
CA ASP A 420 15.37 17.56 -28.98
C ASP A 420 16.46 18.10 -28.02
N SER A 421 16.10 18.63 -26.86
CA SER A 421 17.05 19.11 -25.86
C SER A 421 17.78 17.97 -25.16
N ALA A 422 19.02 18.25 -24.73
CA ALA A 422 19.82 17.29 -23.99
C ALA A 422 19.16 16.93 -22.64
N GLU A 423 18.54 17.89 -21.96
CA GLU A 423 17.86 17.70 -20.69
C GLU A 423 16.61 16.82 -20.84
N TYR A 424 15.84 16.98 -21.93
CA TYR A 424 14.72 16.11 -22.23
C TYR A 424 15.18 14.69 -22.46
N ALA A 425 16.17 14.50 -23.34
CA ALA A 425 16.70 13.17 -23.64
C ALA A 425 17.31 12.49 -22.41
N GLN A 426 18.00 13.25 -21.55
CA GLN A 426 18.57 12.73 -20.30
C GLN A 426 17.47 12.32 -19.32
N PHE A 427 16.47 13.16 -19.06
CA PHE A 427 15.35 12.83 -18.18
C PHE A 427 14.66 11.52 -18.59
N TRP A 428 14.36 11.35 -19.87
CA TRP A 428 13.68 10.15 -20.35
C TRP A 428 14.58 8.90 -20.34
N ARG A 429 15.92 9.05 -20.41
CA ARG A 429 16.87 7.96 -20.12
C ARG A 429 16.82 7.55 -18.66
N GLU A 430 16.80 8.50 -17.74
CA GLU A 430 16.68 8.25 -16.30
C GLU A 430 15.34 7.57 -15.96
N VAL A 431 14.22 8.07 -16.49
CA VAL A 431 12.90 7.45 -16.36
C VAL A 431 12.86 6.02 -16.89
N ALA A 432 13.57 5.77 -18.03
CA ALA A 432 13.63 4.44 -18.62
C ALA A 432 14.47 3.45 -17.81
N ALA A 433 15.53 3.94 -17.15
CA ALA A 433 16.45 3.17 -16.34
C ALA A 433 16.03 3.07 -14.85
N ALA A 434 15.05 3.87 -14.44
CA ALA A 434 14.57 3.86 -13.07
C ALA A 434 13.90 2.53 -12.69
N ASP A 435 14.38 1.95 -11.61
CA ASP A 435 13.91 0.69 -11.08
C ASP A 435 13.45 0.85 -9.62
N TYR A 436 12.66 -0.11 -9.13
CA TYR A 436 12.26 -0.13 -7.74
C TYR A 436 12.27 -1.52 -7.14
N GLU A 437 12.49 -1.55 -5.84
CA GLU A 437 12.40 -2.74 -5.01
C GLU A 437 11.58 -2.43 -3.77
N VAL A 438 10.58 -3.25 -3.48
CA VAL A 438 9.87 -3.19 -2.22
C VAL A 438 10.62 -4.04 -1.21
N VAL A 439 11.22 -3.37 -0.22
CA VAL A 439 11.96 -4.06 0.84
C VAL A 439 10.98 -4.74 1.78
N ASP A 440 11.23 -6.01 2.07
CA ASP A 440 10.44 -6.81 3.01
C ASP A 440 10.68 -6.35 4.46
N THR A 441 9.99 -5.28 4.82
CA THR A 441 9.95 -4.71 6.17
C THR A 441 8.49 -4.47 6.54
N PRO A 442 8.13 -4.42 7.84
CA PRO A 442 6.76 -4.09 8.27
C PRO A 442 6.22 -2.79 7.68
N SER A 443 7.11 -1.84 7.35
CA SER A 443 6.76 -0.55 6.71
C SER A 443 6.70 -0.60 5.18
N ARG A 444 7.04 -1.73 4.54
CA ARG A 444 7.01 -1.94 3.08
C ARG A 444 7.64 -0.80 2.30
N ARG A 445 8.88 -0.48 2.66
CA ARG A 445 9.59 0.64 2.05
C ARG A 445 9.94 0.34 0.61
N MET A 446 9.76 1.34 -0.24
CA MET A 446 10.27 1.32 -1.60
C MET A 446 11.72 1.83 -1.59
N ARG A 447 12.64 1.06 -2.14
CA ARG A 447 13.93 1.56 -2.65
C ARG A 447 13.73 1.84 -4.14
N TRP A 448 14.14 2.99 -4.61
CA TRP A 448 14.01 3.36 -6.01
C TRP A 448 15.11 4.31 -6.44
N GLY A 449 15.36 4.36 -7.74
CA GLY A 449 16.38 5.16 -8.40
C GLY A 449 16.92 4.44 -9.62
N VAL A 450 18.01 4.90 -10.17
CA VAL A 450 18.69 4.27 -11.28
C VAL A 450 19.78 3.35 -10.77
N ALA A 451 19.72 2.07 -11.12
CA ALA A 451 20.70 1.07 -10.69
C ALA A 451 21.94 1.00 -11.60
N ASP A 452 21.85 1.47 -12.87
CA ASP A 452 22.97 1.50 -13.80
C ASP A 452 23.92 2.65 -13.45
N PRO A 453 25.17 2.37 -13.04
CA PRO A 453 26.12 3.40 -12.63
C PRO A 453 26.55 4.35 -13.78
N ARG A 454 26.16 4.07 -15.01
CA ARG A 454 26.39 4.92 -16.19
C ARG A 454 25.31 5.95 -16.43
N VAL A 455 24.19 5.83 -15.71
CA VAL A 455 23.04 6.74 -15.81
C VAL A 455 22.80 7.35 -14.43
N HIS A 456 22.89 8.67 -14.33
CA HIS A 456 22.56 9.43 -13.11
C HIS A 456 21.05 9.57 -12.99
N ASP A 457 20.53 9.86 -11.81
CA ASP A 457 19.09 10.08 -11.55
C ASP A 457 18.77 11.52 -11.11
N ASP A 458 19.69 12.47 -11.34
CA ASP A 458 19.59 13.85 -10.86
C ASP A 458 18.32 14.56 -11.37
N LEU A 459 18.02 14.47 -12.67
CA LEU A 459 16.82 15.05 -13.27
C LEU A 459 15.54 14.36 -12.78
N LEU A 460 15.59 13.05 -12.59
CA LEU A 460 14.49 12.29 -12.05
C LEU A 460 14.23 12.64 -10.58
N ILE A 461 15.28 12.75 -9.76
CA ILE A 461 15.17 13.15 -8.34
C ILE A 461 14.65 14.60 -8.24
N SER A 462 15.22 15.52 -9.04
CA SER A 462 14.71 16.88 -9.13
C SER A 462 13.21 16.91 -9.45
N ALA A 463 12.79 16.17 -10.48
CA ALA A 463 11.38 16.08 -10.85
C ALA A 463 10.51 15.43 -9.76
N ALA A 464 11.04 14.44 -9.05
CA ALA A 464 10.32 13.72 -7.99
C ALA A 464 9.98 14.62 -6.80
N LEU A 465 10.82 15.58 -6.47
CA LEU A 465 10.62 16.52 -5.36
C LEU A 465 9.30 17.29 -5.46
N VAL A 466 8.69 17.41 -6.65
CA VAL A 466 7.37 18.03 -6.81
C VAL A 466 6.28 17.30 -6.01
N ALA A 467 6.44 16.02 -5.76
CA ALA A 467 5.50 15.22 -4.95
C ALA A 467 5.53 15.62 -3.46
N ALA A 468 6.56 16.34 -3.01
CA ALA A 468 6.64 16.88 -1.66
C ALA A 468 5.97 18.25 -1.49
N ALA A 469 5.42 18.85 -2.56
CA ALA A 469 4.72 20.14 -2.50
C ALA A 469 3.50 20.07 -1.58
N GLN A 470 3.30 21.10 -0.75
CA GLN A 470 2.23 21.16 0.25
C GLN A 470 1.43 22.46 0.13
N GLY A 471 0.17 22.43 0.61
CA GLY A 471 -0.66 23.62 0.75
C GLY A 471 -1.08 24.26 -0.56
N LEU A 472 -1.01 23.53 -1.68
CA LEU A 472 -1.46 24.02 -2.98
C LEU A 472 -2.98 24.02 -3.03
N ALA A 473 -3.56 25.19 -3.36
CA ALA A 473 -4.99 25.36 -3.51
C ALA A 473 -5.32 26.10 -4.83
N PRO A 474 -6.48 25.81 -5.47
CA PRO A 474 -6.92 26.59 -6.61
C PRO A 474 -7.08 28.07 -6.22
N ARG A 475 -6.42 28.99 -6.92
CA ARG A 475 -6.74 30.40 -6.80
C ARG A 475 -8.02 30.69 -7.58
N HIS A 476 -8.79 31.69 -7.20
CA HIS A 476 -10.16 31.98 -7.63
C HIS A 476 -10.40 32.26 -9.15
N GLU A 477 -9.59 31.71 -10.02
CA GLU A 477 -9.92 31.48 -11.45
C GLU A 477 -9.20 30.20 -11.89
N PRO A 478 -9.88 29.04 -11.92
CA PRO A 478 -9.24 27.81 -12.34
C PRO A 478 -9.00 27.87 -13.85
N ALA A 479 -7.74 27.83 -14.26
CA ALA A 479 -7.43 27.29 -15.58
C ALA A 479 -7.85 25.83 -15.58
N VAL A 480 -9.04 25.52 -16.04
CA VAL A 480 -9.56 24.17 -16.16
C VAL A 480 -8.78 23.49 -17.28
N ILE A 481 -7.78 22.68 -16.90
CA ILE A 481 -7.18 21.74 -17.83
C ILE A 481 -8.24 20.63 -17.99
N GLU A 482 -8.91 20.56 -19.11
CA GLU A 482 -9.73 19.40 -19.46
C GLU A 482 -8.80 18.20 -19.55
N ALA A 483 -8.78 17.38 -18.49
CA ALA A 483 -8.20 16.06 -18.56
C ALA A 483 -9.17 15.23 -19.40
N THR A 484 -8.78 14.86 -20.60
CA THR A 484 -9.39 13.73 -21.30
C THR A 484 -9.35 12.54 -20.35
N ASP A 485 -10.52 11.96 -20.08
CA ASP A 485 -10.66 10.78 -19.25
C ASP A 485 -9.72 9.70 -19.80
N PRO A 486 -8.72 9.22 -19.03
CA PRO A 486 -7.78 8.20 -19.52
C PRO A 486 -8.49 6.91 -19.93
N LEU A 487 -9.75 6.69 -19.51
CA LEU A 487 -10.56 5.55 -19.95
C LEU A 487 -11.19 5.75 -21.34
N SER A 488 -11.34 6.99 -21.83
CA SER A 488 -11.88 7.23 -23.17
C SER A 488 -10.86 6.92 -24.29
N ALA A 489 -9.56 6.96 -23.99
CA ALA A 489 -8.52 6.58 -24.94
C ALA A 489 -8.45 5.07 -25.19
N PHE A 490 -8.98 4.24 -24.29
CA PHE A 490 -8.99 2.78 -24.43
C PHE A 490 -10.26 2.27 -25.13
N SER A 491 -11.38 3.00 -25.12
CA SER A 491 -12.62 2.58 -25.80
C SER A 491 -12.55 2.72 -27.33
N GLY A 492 -11.68 3.56 -27.87
CA GLY A 492 -11.49 3.74 -29.30
C GLY A 492 -10.66 2.65 -30.00
N GLN A 493 -9.85 1.89 -29.27
CA GLN A 493 -9.00 0.82 -29.86
C GLN A 493 -9.67 -0.56 -29.88
N LEU A 494 -10.74 -0.78 -29.13
CA LEU A 494 -11.46 -2.06 -29.13
C LEU A 494 -12.49 -2.19 -30.27
N SER A 495 -12.85 -1.09 -30.95
CA SER A 495 -13.75 -1.12 -32.10
C SER A 495 -13.04 -1.29 -33.46
N ALA A 496 -11.70 -1.26 -33.50
CA ALA A 496 -10.93 -1.42 -34.74
C ALA A 496 -10.39 -2.85 -34.99
N VAL A 497 -10.71 -3.83 -34.13
CA VAL A 497 -10.28 -5.23 -34.25
C VAL A 497 -11.45 -6.17 -34.57
N SER A 498 -12.65 -5.63 -34.81
CA SER A 498 -13.86 -6.40 -35.16
C SER A 498 -14.49 -5.85 -36.45
N ALA A 499 -13.68 -5.62 -37.49
CA ALA A 499 -14.18 -5.41 -38.85
C ALA A 499 -13.27 -6.15 -39.85
#